data_4ece2fbfc6ca6c122dc2eba017787e0a
#
_entry.id   4ece2fbfc6ca6c122dc2eba017787e0a
#
_cell.length_a   1.000
_cell.length_b   1.000
_cell.length_c   1.000
_cell.angle_alpha   90.00
_cell.angle_beta   90.00
_cell.angle_gamma   90.00
#
_symmetry.space_group_name_H-M   'P 1'
#
loop_
_entity.id
_entity.type
_entity.pdbx_description
1 polymer ?
#
loop_
_entity_poly.entity_id
_entity_poly.type
_entity_poly.pdbx_seq_one_letter_code
_entity_poly.pdbx_strand_id
1 'polypeptide(L)'
;IKSKKAFESSYNLPSIWDYESQVRYVEEISRNLNINLDKNAAQAILESIGSESTKLDNELRKALLYLSATNKNLLTVKDIELIFFEQQSNIFKIIDSLLEKKISQSLNEINTLIIKGEPPLRLIAGLTSQIRIHTIVLLLADEKDLSKISQLAGITNPKRIFFIRKKNKNCDPKFLINLMIKLLDIELSLKRGKNPINVFTENLASLT
;
A
#
# COMPACT_ATOMS: atom_id res chain seq x y z
N ILE A 1 29.72 26.89 6.02
CA ILE A 1 29.68 27.82 7.19
C ILE A 1 30.99 27.71 7.93
N LYS A 2 31.91 28.69 7.72
CA LYS A 2 33.27 28.66 8.31
C LYS A 2 33.35 29.33 9.70
N SER A 3 32.25 29.71 10.34
CA SER A 3 32.27 30.30 11.67
C SER A 3 31.84 29.26 12.71
N LYS A 4 32.62 29.14 13.79
CA LYS A 4 32.40 28.22 14.94
C LYS A 4 31.06 28.43 15.70
N LYS A 5 30.08 29.14 15.14
CA LYS A 5 28.83 29.53 15.80
C LYS A 5 27.59 28.78 15.26
N ALA A 6 27.74 27.90 14.25
CA ALA A 6 26.64 27.11 13.71
C ALA A 6 27.13 25.73 13.29
N PHE A 7 26.32 24.72 13.55
CA PHE A 7 26.52 23.36 13.08
C PHE A 7 25.48 23.07 12.00
N GLU A 8 25.90 22.51 10.86
CA GLU A 8 25.02 22.03 9.82
C GLU A 8 24.93 20.51 9.96
N SER A 9 23.72 20.00 10.13
CA SER A 9 23.44 18.57 10.12
C SER A 9 22.54 18.27 8.92
N SER A 10 23.01 17.44 8.02
CA SER A 10 22.24 17.00 6.85
C SER A 10 21.65 15.63 7.12
N TYR A 11 20.31 15.52 7.03
CA TYR A 11 19.56 14.27 7.18
C TYR A 11 18.99 13.90 5.82
N ASN A 12 19.71 13.09 5.06
CA ASN A 12 19.27 12.64 3.75
C ASN A 12 18.46 11.35 3.89
N LEU A 13 17.24 11.34 3.33
CA LEU A 13 16.47 10.11 3.20
C LEU A 13 17.16 9.20 2.18
N PRO A 14 17.09 7.85 2.36
CA PRO A 14 17.63 6.92 1.39
C PRO A 14 16.93 7.08 0.04
N SER A 15 17.70 6.94 -1.03
CA SER A 15 17.14 6.96 -2.39
C SER A 15 16.09 5.87 -2.55
N ILE A 16 14.98 6.19 -3.21
CA ILE A 16 13.92 5.23 -3.54
C ILE A 16 14.40 4.09 -4.44
N TRP A 17 15.57 4.25 -5.07
CA TRP A 17 16.21 3.27 -5.95
C TRP A 17 17.22 2.37 -5.22
N ASP A 18 17.63 2.72 -4.01
CA ASP A 18 18.57 1.96 -3.21
C ASP A 18 17.83 1.15 -2.13
N TYR A 19 17.41 -0.06 -2.51
CA TYR A 19 16.68 -0.98 -1.65
C TYR A 19 17.43 -1.32 -0.34
N GLU A 20 18.75 -1.52 -0.43
CA GLU A 20 19.54 -1.86 0.76
C GLU A 20 19.62 -0.68 1.75
N SER A 21 19.79 0.52 1.24
CA SER A 21 19.78 1.73 2.07
C SER A 21 18.41 1.96 2.70
N GLN A 22 17.31 1.63 2.01
CA GLN A 22 15.97 1.71 2.57
C GLN A 22 15.76 0.67 3.69
N VAL A 23 16.24 -0.56 3.52
CA VAL A 23 16.18 -1.59 4.58
C VAL A 23 16.96 -1.14 5.81
N ARG A 24 18.19 -0.64 5.64
CA ARG A 24 19.01 -0.08 6.74
C ARG A 24 18.31 1.09 7.44
N TYR A 25 17.60 1.93 6.70
CA TYR A 25 16.83 3.03 7.26
C TYR A 25 15.68 2.52 8.15
N VAL A 26 14.95 1.49 7.72
CA VAL A 26 13.92 0.84 8.54
C VAL A 26 14.52 0.27 9.83
N GLU A 27 15.67 -0.39 9.74
CA GLU A 27 16.37 -0.94 10.91
C GLU A 27 16.82 0.16 11.89
N GLU A 28 17.29 1.30 11.37
CA GLU A 28 17.71 2.45 12.17
C GLU A 28 16.53 3.06 12.93
N ILE A 29 15.40 3.33 12.25
CA ILE A 29 14.21 3.86 12.92
C ILE A 29 13.67 2.86 13.95
N SER A 30 13.65 1.57 13.64
CA SER A 30 13.21 0.53 14.57
C SER A 30 14.08 0.50 15.83
N ARG A 31 15.40 0.61 15.68
CA ARG A 31 16.33 0.72 16.82
C ARG A 31 16.10 1.97 17.66
N ASN A 32 15.85 3.12 17.03
CA ASN A 32 15.54 4.37 17.73
C ASN A 32 14.25 4.26 18.56
N LEU A 33 13.30 3.41 18.14
CA LEU A 33 12.08 3.09 18.87
C LEU A 33 12.22 1.92 19.84
N ASN A 34 13.43 1.37 20.03
CA ASN A 34 13.70 0.19 20.85
C ASN A 34 12.93 -1.08 20.40
N ILE A 35 12.70 -1.21 19.11
CA ILE A 35 12.07 -2.40 18.51
C ILE A 35 13.16 -3.32 17.99
N ASN A 36 13.23 -4.54 18.54
CA ASN A 36 14.09 -5.60 18.00
C ASN A 36 13.38 -6.27 16.82
N LEU A 37 14.08 -6.34 15.68
CA LEU A 37 13.59 -6.96 14.47
C LEU A 37 14.18 -8.35 14.29
N ASP A 38 13.36 -9.31 13.88
CA ASP A 38 13.80 -10.63 13.43
C ASP A 38 14.42 -10.54 12.04
N LYS A 39 15.11 -11.61 11.64
CA LYS A 39 15.69 -11.73 10.29
C LYS A 39 14.60 -11.51 9.23
N ASN A 40 14.89 -10.66 8.24
CA ASN A 40 13.98 -10.25 7.17
C ASN A 40 12.78 -9.38 7.62
N ALA A 41 12.64 -9.06 8.91
CA ALA A 41 11.55 -8.20 9.39
C ALA A 41 11.63 -6.79 8.81
N ALA A 42 12.82 -6.19 8.72
CA ALA A 42 13.01 -4.88 8.09
C ALA A 42 12.58 -4.87 6.62
N GLN A 43 12.87 -5.93 5.88
CA GLN A 43 12.43 -6.08 4.48
C GLN A 43 10.90 -6.18 4.39
N ALA A 44 10.29 -7.01 5.26
CA ALA A 44 8.83 -7.15 5.29
C ALA A 44 8.12 -5.82 5.65
N ILE A 45 8.69 -5.03 6.57
CA ILE A 45 8.19 -3.69 6.91
C ILE A 45 8.29 -2.77 5.68
N LEU A 46 9.44 -2.73 5.02
CA LEU A 46 9.66 -1.90 3.84
C LEU A 46 8.68 -2.27 2.71
N GLU A 47 8.45 -3.55 2.47
CA GLU A 47 7.51 -4.04 1.47
C GLU A 47 6.05 -3.71 1.81
N SER A 48 5.71 -3.69 3.09
CA SER A 48 4.34 -3.44 3.57
C SER A 48 4.00 -1.96 3.64
N ILE A 49 4.93 -1.13 4.12
CA ILE A 49 4.67 0.28 4.49
C ILE A 49 5.38 1.23 3.53
N GLY A 50 6.54 0.83 3.00
CA GLY A 50 7.45 1.70 2.27
C GLY A 50 8.45 2.41 3.20
N SER A 51 9.21 3.35 2.65
CA SER A 51 10.27 4.11 3.34
C SER A 51 9.89 5.56 3.67
N GLU A 52 8.61 5.91 3.56
CA GLU A 52 8.14 7.24 3.96
C GLU A 52 8.24 7.41 5.48
N SER A 53 9.07 8.36 5.95
CA SER A 53 9.44 8.51 7.36
C SER A 53 8.25 8.61 8.31
N THR A 54 7.29 9.48 8.01
CA THR A 54 6.12 9.72 8.90
C THR A 54 5.25 8.49 9.01
N LYS A 55 5.00 7.83 7.88
CA LYS A 55 4.20 6.62 7.85
C LYS A 55 4.90 5.48 8.56
N LEU A 56 6.20 5.31 8.31
CA LEU A 56 7.04 4.29 8.93
C LEU A 56 7.09 4.47 10.46
N ASP A 57 7.33 5.69 10.97
CA ASP A 57 7.33 5.97 12.41
C ASP A 57 5.98 5.64 13.05
N ASN A 58 4.88 6.09 12.46
CA ASN A 58 3.54 5.82 12.97
C ASN A 58 3.21 4.32 13.02
N GLU A 59 3.54 3.57 11.99
CA GLU A 59 3.29 2.12 11.95
C GLU A 59 4.20 1.36 12.91
N LEU A 60 5.48 1.73 13.04
CA LEU A 60 6.38 1.14 14.02
C LEU A 60 5.95 1.42 15.46
N ARG A 61 5.37 2.59 15.76
CA ARG A 61 4.78 2.85 17.09
C ARG A 61 3.59 1.94 17.38
N LYS A 62 2.76 1.60 16.40
CA LYS A 62 1.71 0.57 16.57
C LYS A 62 2.31 -0.80 16.85
N ALA A 63 3.39 -1.17 16.14
CA ALA A 63 4.11 -2.41 16.41
C ALA A 63 4.69 -2.46 17.83
N LEU A 64 5.19 -1.34 18.35
CA LEU A 64 5.66 -1.23 19.73
C LEU A 64 4.53 -1.47 20.74
N LEU A 65 3.35 -0.90 20.51
CA LEU A 65 2.16 -1.14 21.34
C LEU A 65 1.75 -2.62 21.31
N TYR A 66 1.77 -3.24 20.13
CA TYR A 66 1.49 -4.68 19.99
C TYR A 66 2.48 -5.54 20.75
N LEU A 67 3.79 -5.27 20.63
CA LEU A 67 4.83 -6.00 21.38
C LEU A 67 4.60 -5.87 22.89
N SER A 68 4.28 -4.66 23.37
CA SER A 68 3.98 -4.42 24.78
C SER A 68 2.73 -5.18 25.25
N ALA A 69 1.65 -5.17 24.43
CA ALA A 69 0.41 -5.86 24.78
C ALA A 69 0.53 -7.39 24.75
N THR A 70 1.45 -7.93 23.94
CA THR A 70 1.68 -9.38 23.79
C THR A 70 2.87 -9.89 24.62
N ASN A 71 3.54 -9.03 25.40
CA ASN A 71 4.77 -9.35 26.14
C ASN A 71 5.88 -9.95 25.24
N LYS A 72 5.98 -9.52 24.00
CA LYS A 72 7.01 -9.92 23.06
C LYS A 72 8.15 -8.92 23.02
N ASN A 73 9.39 -9.40 22.90
CA ASN A 73 10.59 -8.58 22.78
C ASN A 73 11.16 -8.53 21.34
N LEU A 74 10.57 -9.27 20.41
CA LEU A 74 11.05 -9.41 19.04
C LEU A 74 9.86 -9.29 18.07
N LEU A 75 10.00 -8.44 17.06
CA LEU A 75 9.02 -8.29 15.99
C LEU A 75 9.38 -9.24 14.84
N THR A 76 8.54 -10.26 14.64
CA THR A 76 8.75 -11.25 13.57
C THR A 76 8.02 -10.90 12.30
N VAL A 77 8.37 -11.52 11.17
CA VAL A 77 7.66 -11.38 9.91
C VAL A 77 6.17 -11.71 10.05
N LYS A 78 5.82 -12.71 10.86
CA LYS A 78 4.42 -13.06 11.14
C LYS A 78 3.67 -11.97 11.90
N ASP A 79 4.33 -11.30 12.85
CA ASP A 79 3.72 -10.18 13.56
C ASP A 79 3.52 -8.98 12.63
N ILE A 80 4.48 -8.75 11.72
CA ILE A 80 4.39 -7.71 10.69
C ILE A 80 3.19 -7.99 9.78
N GLU A 81 3.04 -9.21 9.31
CA GLU A 81 1.87 -9.64 8.55
C GLU A 81 0.58 -9.37 9.32
N LEU A 82 0.52 -9.71 10.59
CA LEU A 82 -0.66 -9.49 11.41
C LEU A 82 -0.97 -8.00 11.61
N ILE A 83 0.03 -7.18 11.96
CA ILE A 83 -0.17 -5.77 12.34
C ILE A 83 -0.40 -4.88 11.10
N PHE A 84 0.38 -5.10 10.04
CA PHE A 84 0.40 -4.20 8.89
C PHE A 84 -0.39 -4.74 7.70
N PHE A 85 -0.60 -6.07 7.62
CA PHE A 85 -1.30 -6.71 6.51
C PHE A 85 -2.80 -6.82 6.69
N GLU A 86 -3.35 -6.71 7.88
CA GLU A 86 -4.80 -6.88 8.05
C GLU A 86 -5.59 -5.86 7.20
N GLN A 87 -5.11 -4.62 7.14
CA GLN A 87 -5.72 -3.61 6.27
C GLN A 87 -5.32 -3.77 4.80
N GLN A 88 -4.05 -4.07 4.50
CA GLN A 88 -3.61 -4.27 3.13
C GLN A 88 -4.14 -5.57 2.54
N SER A 89 -4.18 -6.66 3.31
CA SER A 89 -4.71 -7.94 2.82
C SER A 89 -6.18 -7.82 2.41
N ASN A 90 -6.97 -7.03 3.13
CA ASN A 90 -8.36 -6.78 2.77
C ASN A 90 -8.48 -6.00 1.46
N ILE A 91 -7.66 -4.94 1.26
CA ILE A 91 -7.61 -4.20 0.00
C ILE A 91 -7.15 -5.11 -1.15
N PHE A 92 -6.12 -5.93 -0.94
CA PHE A 92 -5.65 -6.85 -1.99
C PHE A 92 -6.68 -7.91 -2.37
N LYS A 93 -7.45 -8.43 -1.42
CA LYS A 93 -8.58 -9.34 -1.73
C LYS A 93 -9.62 -8.66 -2.60
N ILE A 94 -10.00 -7.43 -2.25
CA ILE A 94 -10.95 -6.65 -3.06
C ILE A 94 -10.39 -6.41 -4.46
N ILE A 95 -9.10 -6.05 -4.58
CA ILE A 95 -8.44 -5.87 -5.87
C ILE A 95 -8.47 -7.16 -6.68
N ASP A 96 -8.12 -8.30 -6.09
CA ASP A 96 -8.13 -9.59 -6.78
C ASP A 96 -9.55 -9.92 -7.29
N SER A 97 -10.58 -9.71 -6.46
CA SER A 97 -11.98 -9.89 -6.86
C SER A 97 -12.38 -8.94 -7.99
N LEU A 98 -11.94 -7.67 -7.96
CA LEU A 98 -12.20 -6.69 -9.02
C LEU A 98 -11.51 -7.07 -10.34
N LEU A 99 -10.24 -7.51 -10.29
CA LEU A 99 -9.49 -7.95 -11.47
C LEU A 99 -10.11 -9.20 -12.13
N GLU A 100 -10.71 -10.07 -11.32
CA GLU A 100 -11.45 -11.24 -11.77
C GLU A 100 -12.91 -10.93 -12.18
N LYS A 101 -13.30 -9.65 -12.16
CA LYS A 101 -14.68 -9.17 -12.44
C LYS A 101 -15.75 -9.76 -11.51
N LYS A 102 -15.36 -10.21 -10.32
CA LYS A 102 -16.27 -10.72 -9.27
C LYS A 102 -16.85 -9.55 -8.47
N ILE A 103 -17.66 -8.73 -9.12
CA ILE A 103 -18.15 -7.46 -8.55
C ILE A 103 -18.95 -7.68 -7.26
N SER A 104 -19.85 -8.67 -7.23
CA SER A 104 -20.64 -8.97 -6.03
C SER A 104 -19.77 -9.34 -4.83
N GLN A 105 -18.69 -10.11 -5.05
CA GLN A 105 -17.74 -10.45 -4.00
C GLN A 105 -17.00 -9.22 -3.50
N SER A 106 -16.50 -8.38 -4.42
CA SER A 106 -15.82 -7.14 -4.08
C SER A 106 -16.70 -6.21 -3.23
N LEU A 107 -17.98 -6.07 -3.59
CA LEU A 107 -18.95 -5.26 -2.85
C LEU A 107 -19.19 -5.82 -1.44
N ASN A 108 -19.33 -7.12 -1.28
CA ASN A 108 -19.49 -7.75 0.04
C ASN A 108 -18.27 -7.51 0.94
N GLU A 109 -17.05 -7.60 0.39
CA GLU A 109 -15.81 -7.33 1.11
C GLU A 109 -15.72 -5.85 1.52
N ILE A 110 -16.03 -4.91 0.60
CA ILE A 110 -16.08 -3.47 0.85
C ILE A 110 -17.09 -3.14 1.97
N ASN A 111 -18.31 -3.65 1.84
CA ASN A 111 -19.37 -3.40 2.83
C ASN A 111 -18.98 -3.94 4.21
N THR A 112 -18.37 -5.12 4.26
CA THR A 112 -17.87 -5.71 5.51
C THR A 112 -16.85 -4.80 6.18
N LEU A 113 -15.91 -4.22 5.42
CA LEU A 113 -14.91 -3.29 5.97
C LEU A 113 -15.54 -1.98 6.48
N ILE A 114 -16.51 -1.43 5.73
CA ILE A 114 -17.23 -0.21 6.15
C ILE A 114 -18.01 -0.45 7.43
N ILE A 115 -18.70 -1.59 7.55
CA ILE A 115 -19.45 -1.97 8.77
C ILE A 115 -18.49 -2.17 9.96
N LYS A 116 -17.29 -2.68 9.74
CA LYS A 116 -16.24 -2.82 10.76
C LYS A 116 -15.59 -1.49 11.16
N GLY A 117 -15.99 -0.37 10.56
CA GLY A 117 -15.49 0.97 10.89
C GLY A 117 -14.30 1.43 10.05
N GLU A 118 -13.95 0.75 8.96
CA GLU A 118 -12.92 1.26 8.06
C GLU A 118 -13.40 2.57 7.39
N PRO A 119 -12.64 3.67 7.48
CA PRO A 119 -13.03 4.94 6.88
C PRO A 119 -13.17 4.81 5.35
N PRO A 120 -14.33 5.11 4.75
CA PRO A 120 -14.58 4.91 3.31
C PRO A 120 -13.62 5.69 2.42
N LEU A 121 -13.20 6.89 2.81
CA LEU A 121 -12.21 7.68 2.07
C LEU A 121 -10.82 7.05 2.08
N ARG A 122 -10.44 6.37 3.16
CA ARG A 122 -9.17 5.63 3.22
C ARG A 122 -9.23 4.37 2.37
N LEU A 123 -10.35 3.67 2.40
CA LEU A 123 -10.58 2.49 1.58
C LEU A 123 -10.49 2.83 0.09
N ILE A 124 -11.22 3.86 -0.37
CA ILE A 124 -11.19 4.26 -1.78
C ILE A 124 -9.80 4.73 -2.22
N ALA A 125 -9.06 5.47 -1.40
CA ALA A 125 -7.70 5.89 -1.69
C ALA A 125 -6.76 4.69 -1.89
N GLY A 126 -6.88 3.66 -1.03
CA GLY A 126 -6.11 2.42 -1.16
C GLY A 126 -6.46 1.64 -2.43
N LEU A 127 -7.74 1.50 -2.75
CA LEU A 127 -8.21 0.84 -3.98
C LEU A 127 -7.70 1.58 -5.23
N THR A 128 -7.89 2.89 -5.29
CA THR A 128 -7.44 3.73 -6.42
C THR A 128 -5.94 3.63 -6.63
N SER A 129 -5.15 3.70 -5.55
CA SER A 129 -3.70 3.57 -5.63
C SER A 129 -3.27 2.24 -6.24
N GLN A 130 -3.87 1.12 -5.79
CA GLN A 130 -3.52 -0.20 -6.31
C GLN A 130 -4.01 -0.44 -7.75
N ILE A 131 -5.25 -0.06 -8.08
CA ILE A 131 -5.76 -0.18 -9.45
C ILE A 131 -4.93 0.66 -10.43
N ARG A 132 -4.49 1.87 -10.02
CA ARG A 132 -3.56 2.69 -10.82
C ARG A 132 -2.27 1.93 -11.14
N ILE A 133 -1.68 1.27 -10.14
CA ILE A 133 -0.47 0.45 -10.34
C ILE A 133 -0.74 -0.67 -11.34
N HIS A 134 -1.83 -1.43 -11.18
CA HIS A 134 -2.22 -2.48 -12.10
C HIS A 134 -2.45 -1.97 -13.52
N THR A 135 -3.10 -0.82 -13.66
CA THR A 135 -3.37 -0.18 -14.97
C THR A 135 -2.06 0.23 -15.66
N ILE A 136 -1.14 0.91 -14.95
CA ILE A 136 0.14 1.32 -15.52
C ILE A 136 0.97 0.11 -15.97
N VAL A 137 1.07 -0.92 -15.12
CA VAL A 137 1.83 -2.14 -15.44
C VAL A 137 1.22 -2.87 -16.65
N LEU A 138 -0.12 -2.86 -16.79
CA LEU A 138 -0.80 -3.47 -17.94
C LEU A 138 -0.58 -2.68 -19.23
N LEU A 139 -0.69 -1.34 -19.18
CA LEU A 139 -0.46 -0.46 -20.34
C LEU A 139 1.00 -0.50 -20.82
N LEU A 140 1.94 -0.81 -19.92
CA LEU A 140 3.36 -0.99 -20.20
C LEU A 140 3.76 -2.47 -20.29
N ALA A 141 2.85 -3.34 -20.75
CA ALA A 141 3.12 -4.78 -20.83
C ALA A 141 4.33 -5.11 -21.73
N ASP A 142 4.51 -4.37 -22.82
CA ASP A 142 5.60 -4.55 -23.81
C ASP A 142 6.91 -3.84 -23.40
N GLU A 143 6.87 -2.97 -22.38
CA GLU A 143 8.08 -2.29 -21.89
C GLU A 143 8.99 -3.29 -21.17
N LYS A 144 10.27 -3.33 -21.58
CA LYS A 144 11.27 -4.24 -21.00
C LYS A 144 12.02 -3.62 -19.83
N ASP A 145 12.09 -2.29 -19.77
CA ASP A 145 12.77 -1.58 -18.69
C ASP A 145 11.88 -1.55 -17.44
N LEU A 146 12.19 -2.46 -16.52
CA LEU A 146 11.47 -2.55 -15.23
C LEU A 146 11.66 -1.30 -14.35
N SER A 147 12.80 -0.59 -14.50
CA SER A 147 13.06 0.63 -13.74
C SER A 147 12.11 1.74 -14.16
N LYS A 148 11.89 1.90 -15.46
CA LYS A 148 10.93 2.84 -16.03
C LYS A 148 9.49 2.54 -15.57
N ILE A 149 9.09 1.26 -15.60
CA ILE A 149 7.77 0.84 -15.11
C ILE A 149 7.64 1.13 -13.62
N SER A 150 8.65 0.80 -12.82
CA SER A 150 8.68 1.07 -11.37
C SER A 150 8.50 2.55 -11.07
N GLN A 151 9.21 3.40 -11.81
CA GLN A 151 9.13 4.86 -11.66
C GLN A 151 7.72 5.38 -11.93
N LEU A 152 7.15 5.01 -13.07
CA LEU A 152 5.81 5.47 -13.47
C LEU A 152 4.70 4.94 -12.56
N ALA A 153 4.81 3.69 -12.12
CA ALA A 153 3.84 3.05 -11.25
C ALA A 153 4.02 3.41 -9.76
N GLY A 154 5.17 3.99 -9.38
CA GLY A 154 5.50 4.26 -7.98
C GLY A 154 5.77 2.98 -7.18
N ILE A 155 6.37 1.97 -7.82
CA ILE A 155 6.71 0.68 -7.21
C ILE A 155 8.15 0.72 -6.72
N THR A 156 8.37 0.55 -5.42
CA THR A 156 9.70 0.57 -4.82
C THR A 156 10.52 -0.68 -5.19
N ASN A 157 9.87 -1.86 -5.23
CA ASN A 157 10.53 -3.13 -5.56
C ASN A 157 10.15 -3.60 -6.96
N PRO A 158 11.07 -3.54 -7.96
CA PRO A 158 10.79 -3.94 -9.35
C PRO A 158 10.34 -5.40 -9.51
N LYS A 159 10.73 -6.30 -8.60
CA LYS A 159 10.29 -7.70 -8.61
C LYS A 159 8.77 -7.84 -8.48
N ARG A 160 8.11 -6.88 -7.85
CA ARG A 160 6.65 -6.84 -7.72
C ARG A 160 5.95 -6.76 -9.07
N ILE A 161 6.58 -6.16 -10.09
CA ILE A 161 6.03 -6.04 -11.44
C ILE A 161 5.70 -7.41 -12.04
N PHE A 162 6.54 -8.43 -11.81
CA PHE A 162 6.28 -9.80 -12.30
C PHE A 162 4.98 -10.37 -11.73
N PHE A 163 4.74 -10.17 -10.44
CA PHE A 163 3.50 -10.63 -9.79
C PHE A 163 2.27 -9.89 -10.31
N ILE A 164 2.40 -8.57 -10.51
CA ILE A 164 1.31 -7.75 -11.06
C ILE A 164 1.02 -8.15 -12.51
N ARG A 165 2.05 -8.36 -13.35
CA ARG A 165 1.88 -8.85 -14.72
C ARG A 165 1.18 -10.20 -14.75
N LYS A 166 1.53 -11.12 -13.84
CA LYS A 166 0.87 -12.43 -13.71
C LYS A 166 -0.62 -12.28 -13.37
N LYS A 167 -0.97 -11.39 -12.43
CA LYS A 167 -2.36 -11.10 -12.05
C LYS A 167 -3.13 -10.43 -13.20
N ASN A 168 -2.48 -9.55 -13.94
CA ASN A 168 -3.09 -8.80 -15.05
C ASN A 168 -3.26 -9.63 -16.33
N LYS A 169 -2.79 -10.87 -16.41
CA LYS A 169 -2.72 -11.67 -17.64
C LYS A 169 -4.03 -11.70 -18.43
N ASN A 170 -5.16 -11.72 -17.72
CA ASN A 170 -6.52 -11.83 -18.31
C ASN A 170 -7.30 -10.50 -18.14
N CYS A 171 -6.64 -9.41 -17.74
CA CYS A 171 -7.33 -8.13 -17.55
C CYS A 171 -7.42 -7.37 -18.87
N ASP A 172 -8.57 -6.76 -19.11
CA ASP A 172 -8.78 -5.83 -20.21
C ASP A 172 -8.35 -4.42 -19.78
N PRO A 173 -7.44 -3.74 -20.51
CA PRO A 173 -7.06 -2.37 -20.23
C PRO A 173 -8.25 -1.41 -20.16
N LYS A 174 -9.25 -1.57 -21.03
CA LYS A 174 -10.47 -0.74 -21.02
C LYS A 174 -11.26 -0.90 -19.74
N PHE A 175 -11.36 -2.15 -19.22
CA PHE A 175 -12.00 -2.42 -17.93
C PHE A 175 -11.28 -1.70 -16.78
N LEU A 176 -9.96 -1.77 -16.70
CA LEU A 176 -9.20 -1.11 -15.63
C LEU A 176 -9.32 0.42 -15.69
N ILE A 177 -9.30 1.00 -16.90
CA ILE A 177 -9.50 2.44 -17.07
C ILE A 177 -10.92 2.84 -16.61
N ASN A 178 -11.94 2.08 -17.02
CA ASN A 178 -13.32 2.34 -16.59
C ASN A 178 -13.48 2.19 -15.08
N LEU A 179 -12.86 1.16 -14.49
CA LEU A 179 -12.82 0.98 -13.04
C LEU A 179 -12.18 2.19 -12.33
N MET A 180 -11.08 2.74 -12.86
CA MET A 180 -10.45 3.96 -12.30
C MET A 180 -11.41 5.16 -12.34
N ILE A 181 -12.16 5.35 -13.43
CA ILE A 181 -13.16 6.41 -13.54
C ILE A 181 -14.23 6.23 -12.46
N LYS A 182 -14.75 4.99 -12.29
CA LYS A 182 -15.74 4.70 -11.24
C LYS A 182 -15.22 4.93 -9.82
N LEU A 183 -13.95 4.58 -9.56
CA LEU A 183 -13.34 4.86 -8.26
C LEU A 183 -13.22 6.36 -7.99
N LEU A 184 -12.95 7.17 -9.01
CA LEU A 184 -12.96 8.64 -8.90
C LEU A 184 -14.37 9.18 -8.59
N ASP A 185 -15.40 8.68 -9.27
CA ASP A 185 -16.80 9.05 -9.03
C ASP A 185 -17.24 8.70 -7.60
N ILE A 186 -16.80 7.53 -7.10
CA ILE A 186 -17.01 7.11 -5.71
C ILE A 186 -16.34 8.11 -4.76
N GLU A 187 -15.06 8.44 -4.98
CA GLU A 187 -14.33 9.37 -4.11
C GLU A 187 -15.01 10.73 -4.04
N LEU A 188 -15.41 11.29 -5.20
CA LEU A 188 -16.12 12.57 -5.27
C LEU A 188 -17.47 12.52 -4.52
N SER A 189 -18.21 11.42 -4.65
CA SER A 189 -19.49 11.23 -3.98
C SER A 189 -19.32 11.11 -2.47
N LEU A 190 -18.30 10.40 -2.00
CA LEU A 190 -17.97 10.27 -0.58
C LEU A 190 -17.55 11.62 0.03
N LYS A 191 -16.76 12.43 -0.68
CA LYS A 191 -16.37 13.78 -0.24
C LYS A 191 -17.56 14.74 -0.15
N ARG A 192 -18.65 14.46 -0.88
CA ARG A 192 -19.92 15.20 -0.82
C ARG A 192 -20.87 14.65 0.26
N GLY A 193 -20.43 13.72 1.08
CA GLY A 193 -21.20 13.16 2.20
C GLY A 193 -22.29 12.16 1.83
N LYS A 194 -22.25 11.59 0.62
CA LYS A 194 -23.20 10.52 0.24
C LYS A 194 -22.95 9.24 1.04
N ASN A 195 -23.99 8.42 1.20
CA ASN A 195 -23.90 7.14 1.90
C ASN A 195 -22.88 6.21 1.22
N PRO A 196 -21.84 5.73 1.94
CA PRO A 196 -20.76 4.96 1.34
C PRO A 196 -21.24 3.67 0.69
N ILE A 197 -22.07 2.88 1.35
CA ILE A 197 -22.54 1.58 0.84
C ILE A 197 -23.26 1.75 -0.50
N ASN A 198 -24.16 2.74 -0.57
CA ASN A 198 -24.91 3.01 -1.80
C ASN A 198 -23.97 3.46 -2.94
N VAL A 199 -23.04 4.37 -2.62
CA VAL A 199 -22.09 4.90 -3.62
C VAL A 199 -21.21 3.81 -4.22
N PHE A 200 -20.65 2.92 -3.39
CA PHE A 200 -19.87 1.78 -3.89
C PHE A 200 -20.73 0.84 -4.73
N THR A 201 -21.94 0.53 -4.25
CA THR A 201 -22.85 -0.39 -4.94
C THR A 201 -23.25 0.14 -6.32
N GLU A 202 -23.74 1.38 -6.42
CA GLU A 202 -24.18 2.00 -7.66
C GLU A 202 -23.07 2.07 -8.71
N ASN A 203 -21.86 2.49 -8.31
CA ASN A 203 -20.77 2.67 -9.25
C ASN A 203 -20.13 1.35 -9.69
N LEU A 204 -19.90 0.41 -8.78
CA LEU A 204 -19.25 -0.86 -9.15
C LEU A 204 -20.20 -1.80 -9.85
N ALA A 205 -21.52 -1.85 -9.50
CA ALA A 205 -22.49 -2.67 -10.22
C ALA A 205 -22.62 -2.31 -11.69
N SER A 206 -22.32 -1.06 -12.07
CA SER A 206 -22.33 -0.62 -13.48
C SER A 206 -21.15 -1.13 -14.32
N LEU A 207 -20.22 -1.88 -13.73
CA LEU A 207 -19.06 -2.49 -14.41
C LEU A 207 -19.32 -3.93 -14.89
N THR A 208 -20.51 -4.48 -14.62
CA THR A 208 -20.93 -5.83 -15.06
C THR A 208 -21.35 -5.86 -16.52
#